data_636c2b0d730c29b7df18d5500ddcf17e
#
_entry.id   636c2b0d730c29b7df18d5500ddcf17e
#
_cell.length_a   1.000
_cell.length_b   1.000
_cell.length_c   1.000
_cell.angle_alpha   90.00
_cell.angle_beta   90.00
_cell.angle_gamma   90.00
#
_symmetry.space_group_name_H-M   'P 1'
#
loop_
_entity.id
_entity.type
_entity.pdbx_description
1 polymer ?
#
loop_
_entity_poly.entity_id
_entity_poly.type
_entity_poly.pdbx_seq_one_letter_code
_entity_poly.pdbx_strand_id
1 'polypeptide(L)'
;MSSNPTFSFFRRPIQNLKPTAEWTIAQTWQYITSTDAAQATRRLRELSDKDQRRAFKSTQFDFVTFSGTFSKRGKKHLIKYSGLICLDFDHLTDVEDLFKRLLQDEYFDTLLLFRSPSGNGLKWIIHINIQDSSQHEEFFESLVCYCQQTYGVTPDEHCRDLGRACFLPYDPDAYLGTNLNTR
;
A
#
# COMPACT_ATOMS: atom_id res chain seq x y z
N MET A 1 12.69 12.53 -18.93
CA MET A 1 11.31 12.02 -18.83
C MET A 1 11.26 11.14 -17.59
N SER A 2 10.63 11.58 -16.53
CA SER A 2 10.44 10.77 -15.34
C SER A 2 9.48 9.63 -15.69
N SER A 3 9.98 8.39 -15.68
CA SER A 3 9.11 7.23 -15.92
C SER A 3 8.24 7.00 -14.69
N ASN A 4 6.94 6.75 -14.88
CA ASN A 4 6.05 6.36 -13.79
C ASN A 4 6.70 5.23 -12.96
N PRO A 5 6.70 5.35 -11.62
CA PRO A 5 7.27 4.31 -10.77
C PRO A 5 6.54 2.97 -10.98
N THR A 6 7.34 1.90 -11.10
CA THR A 6 6.84 0.53 -11.25
C THR A 6 7.24 -0.31 -10.05
N PHE A 7 6.41 -1.29 -9.74
CA PHE A 7 6.61 -2.21 -8.62
C PHE A 7 6.03 -3.59 -8.93
N SER A 8 6.41 -4.58 -8.11
CA SER A 8 6.01 -5.96 -8.35
C SER A 8 4.57 -6.25 -7.92
N PHE A 9 3.82 -6.92 -8.81
CA PHE A 9 2.50 -7.49 -8.56
C PHE A 9 2.60 -9.00 -8.42
N PHE A 10 1.85 -9.54 -7.45
CA PHE A 10 1.83 -10.96 -7.11
C PHE A 10 0.40 -11.48 -7.06
N ARG A 11 0.17 -12.64 -7.66
CA ARG A 11 -1.06 -13.39 -7.47
C ARG A 11 -1.05 -14.09 -6.10
N ARG A 12 -2.23 -14.13 -5.48
CA ARG A 12 -2.47 -14.96 -4.29
C ARG A 12 -2.06 -16.42 -4.50
N PRO A 13 -1.71 -17.15 -3.43
CA PRO A 13 -1.63 -16.73 -2.02
C PRO A 13 -0.34 -15.96 -1.71
N ILE A 14 -0.24 -15.40 -0.48
CA ILE A 14 0.91 -14.60 -0.05
C ILE A 14 2.25 -15.38 -0.08
N GLN A 15 2.19 -16.71 -0.07
CA GLN A 15 3.34 -17.60 -0.20
C GLN A 15 3.96 -17.56 -1.61
N ASN A 16 3.25 -17.03 -2.60
CA ASN A 16 3.82 -16.79 -3.91
C ASN A 16 4.86 -15.66 -3.82
N LEU A 17 6.12 -16.04 -3.94
CA LEU A 17 7.24 -15.12 -3.82
C LEU A 17 7.72 -14.57 -5.17
N LYS A 18 7.34 -15.19 -6.29
CA LYS A 18 7.65 -14.71 -7.64
C LYS A 18 6.60 -13.70 -8.09
N PRO A 19 7.02 -12.49 -8.53
CA PRO A 19 6.09 -11.54 -9.12
C PRO A 19 5.53 -12.08 -10.44
N THR A 20 4.27 -11.75 -10.71
CA THR A 20 3.57 -12.14 -11.94
C THR A 20 3.69 -11.04 -13.01
N ALA A 21 3.82 -9.79 -12.57
CA ALA A 21 3.93 -8.62 -13.44
C ALA A 21 4.58 -7.44 -12.69
N GLU A 22 4.97 -6.42 -13.44
CA GLU A 22 5.26 -5.09 -12.94
C GLU A 22 4.06 -4.18 -13.19
N TRP A 23 3.64 -3.47 -12.16
CA TRP A 23 2.48 -2.58 -12.20
C TRP A 23 2.86 -1.14 -11.86
N THR A 24 2.00 -0.23 -12.26
CA THR A 24 2.00 1.19 -11.92
C THR A 24 0.90 1.50 -10.90
N ILE A 25 0.93 2.70 -10.32
CA ILE A 25 -0.14 3.21 -9.45
C ILE A 25 -1.50 3.16 -10.16
N ALA A 26 -1.57 3.59 -11.42
CA ALA A 26 -2.83 3.60 -12.20
C ALA A 26 -3.41 2.19 -12.39
N GLN A 27 -2.58 1.18 -12.70
CA GLN A 27 -3.03 -0.20 -12.84
C GLN A 27 -3.53 -0.77 -11.50
N THR A 28 -2.87 -0.41 -10.39
CA THR A 28 -3.31 -0.79 -9.05
C THR A 28 -4.66 -0.16 -8.73
N TRP A 29 -4.85 1.12 -9.00
CA TRP A 29 -6.13 1.80 -8.81
C TRP A 29 -7.24 1.15 -9.67
N GLN A 30 -6.98 0.87 -10.94
CA GLN A 30 -7.94 0.17 -11.81
C GLN A 30 -8.36 -1.19 -11.22
N TYR A 31 -7.41 -1.94 -10.66
CA TYR A 31 -7.71 -3.24 -10.04
C TYR A 31 -8.58 -3.09 -8.79
N ILE A 32 -8.23 -2.19 -7.86
CA ILE A 32 -8.96 -2.05 -6.59
C ILE A 32 -10.35 -1.40 -6.77
N THR A 33 -10.57 -0.63 -7.84
CA THR A 33 -11.88 -0.09 -8.18
C THR A 33 -12.72 -1.03 -9.07
N SER A 34 -12.09 -2.07 -9.65
CA SER A 34 -12.80 -3.13 -10.37
C SER A 34 -13.46 -4.11 -9.40
N THR A 35 -14.35 -4.95 -9.92
CA THR A 35 -15.06 -5.94 -9.10
C THR A 35 -14.26 -7.22 -8.81
N ASP A 36 -13.01 -7.32 -9.28
CA ASP A 36 -12.19 -8.54 -9.18
C ASP A 36 -12.00 -9.04 -7.74
N ALA A 37 -11.79 -8.11 -6.80
CA ALA A 37 -11.64 -8.44 -5.38
C ALA A 37 -12.93 -8.24 -4.55
N ALA A 38 -14.08 -7.89 -5.17
CA ALA A 38 -15.29 -7.49 -4.45
C ALA A 38 -15.87 -8.61 -3.57
N GLN A 39 -15.92 -9.82 -4.09
CA GLN A 39 -16.44 -10.96 -3.34
C GLN A 39 -15.53 -11.31 -2.14
N ALA A 40 -14.21 -11.36 -2.37
CA ALA A 40 -13.24 -11.63 -1.30
C ALA A 40 -13.28 -10.55 -0.22
N THR A 41 -13.38 -9.28 -0.62
CA THR A 41 -13.47 -8.15 0.32
C THR A 41 -14.73 -8.22 1.18
N ARG A 42 -15.90 -8.49 0.59
CA ARG A 42 -17.15 -8.68 1.33
C ARG A 42 -17.03 -9.85 2.32
N ARG A 43 -16.56 -11.00 1.84
CA ARG A 43 -16.44 -12.21 2.67
C ARG A 43 -15.50 -11.99 3.85
N LEU A 44 -14.37 -11.30 3.64
CA LEU A 44 -13.44 -10.96 4.73
C LEU A 44 -14.13 -10.12 5.81
N ARG A 45 -14.95 -9.13 5.40
CA ARG A 45 -15.63 -8.20 6.33
C ARG A 45 -16.75 -8.88 7.13
N GLU A 46 -17.29 -9.99 6.66
CA GLU A 46 -18.28 -10.81 7.38
C GLU A 46 -17.64 -11.72 8.45
N LEU A 47 -16.33 -12.00 8.35
CA LEU A 47 -15.63 -12.83 9.33
C LEU A 47 -15.40 -12.04 10.62
N SER A 48 -15.80 -12.60 11.76
CA SER A 48 -15.57 -12.01 13.09
C SER A 48 -14.27 -12.47 13.73
N ASP A 49 -13.88 -13.73 13.50
CA ASP A 49 -12.68 -14.32 14.09
C ASP A 49 -11.39 -13.77 13.47
N LYS A 50 -10.43 -13.36 14.33
CA LYS A 50 -9.19 -12.71 13.91
C LYS A 50 -8.27 -13.65 13.11
N ASP A 51 -8.16 -14.90 13.53
CA ASP A 51 -7.27 -15.86 12.87
C ASP A 51 -7.83 -16.31 11.53
N GLN A 52 -9.15 -16.49 11.44
CA GLN A 52 -9.83 -16.75 10.16
C GLN A 52 -9.65 -15.56 9.20
N ARG A 53 -9.79 -14.32 9.66
CA ARG A 53 -9.54 -13.13 8.84
C ARG A 53 -8.10 -13.07 8.33
N ARG A 54 -7.13 -13.38 9.18
CA ARG A 54 -5.70 -13.42 8.81
C ARG A 54 -5.43 -14.50 7.76
N ALA A 55 -5.91 -15.71 7.98
CA ALA A 55 -5.78 -16.81 7.04
C ALA A 55 -6.46 -16.51 5.70
N PHE A 56 -7.67 -15.94 5.74
CA PHE A 56 -8.39 -15.53 4.55
C PHE A 56 -7.65 -14.46 3.74
N LYS A 57 -7.15 -13.39 4.39
CA LYS A 57 -6.35 -12.35 3.72
C LYS A 57 -5.14 -12.96 3.00
N SER A 58 -4.42 -13.85 3.65
CA SER A 58 -3.20 -14.45 3.11
C SER A 58 -3.43 -15.35 1.90
N THR A 59 -4.64 -15.86 1.72
CA THR A 59 -4.97 -16.83 0.65
C THR A 59 -5.86 -16.27 -0.46
N GLN A 60 -6.62 -15.20 -0.20
CA GLN A 60 -7.68 -14.75 -1.11
C GLN A 60 -7.41 -13.41 -1.80
N PHE A 61 -6.37 -12.68 -1.40
CA PHE A 61 -6.04 -11.40 -2.01
C PHE A 61 -4.75 -11.44 -2.80
N ASP A 62 -4.78 -10.86 -4.00
CA ASP A 62 -3.59 -10.48 -4.73
C ASP A 62 -2.90 -9.32 -3.99
N PHE A 63 -1.62 -9.07 -4.25
CA PHE A 63 -0.87 -8.07 -3.52
C PHE A 63 0.26 -7.47 -4.36
N VAL A 64 0.76 -6.32 -3.91
CA VAL A 64 1.91 -5.62 -4.51
C VAL A 64 2.98 -5.33 -3.46
N THR A 65 4.19 -4.99 -3.93
CA THR A 65 5.27 -4.43 -3.12
C THR A 65 5.61 -3.04 -3.65
N PHE A 66 4.99 -1.99 -3.12
CA PHE A 66 5.09 -0.62 -3.66
C PHE A 66 6.52 -0.09 -3.73
N SER A 67 7.42 -0.52 -2.86
CA SER A 67 8.81 -0.02 -2.79
C SER A 67 9.68 -0.34 -4.00
N GLY A 68 9.24 -1.25 -4.90
CA GLY A 68 10.00 -1.54 -6.11
C GLY A 68 9.67 -2.85 -6.80
N THR A 69 10.47 -3.17 -7.80
CA THR A 69 10.41 -4.43 -8.54
C THR A 69 11.41 -5.43 -7.98
N PHE A 70 11.01 -6.70 -7.94
CA PHE A 70 11.77 -7.78 -7.31
C PHE A 70 11.86 -9.00 -8.23
N SER A 71 13.00 -9.70 -8.23
CA SER A 71 13.09 -11.04 -8.85
C SER A 71 12.36 -12.11 -8.01
N LYS A 72 12.33 -11.89 -6.70
CA LYS A 72 11.60 -12.66 -5.70
C LYS A 72 11.29 -11.74 -4.52
N ARG A 73 10.11 -11.83 -3.92
CA ARG A 73 9.76 -10.98 -2.79
C ARG A 73 10.76 -11.10 -1.63
N GLY A 74 11.28 -9.96 -1.20
CA GLY A 74 12.23 -9.81 -0.09
C GLY A 74 13.39 -8.86 -0.43
N LYS A 75 13.84 -8.09 0.56
CA LYS A 75 14.83 -7.00 0.44
C LYS A 75 16.07 -7.36 -0.42
N LYS A 76 16.60 -8.57 -0.25
CA LYS A 76 17.80 -9.05 -0.98
C LYS A 76 17.58 -9.25 -2.48
N HIS A 77 16.35 -9.23 -2.95
CA HIS A 77 15.96 -9.51 -4.34
C HIS A 77 15.38 -8.29 -5.05
N LEU A 78 15.59 -7.10 -4.50
CA LEU A 78 15.20 -5.84 -5.13
C LEU A 78 15.98 -5.67 -6.44
N ILE A 79 15.27 -5.41 -7.54
CA ILE A 79 15.84 -5.12 -8.86
C ILE A 79 15.92 -3.61 -9.06
N LYS A 80 14.80 -2.92 -8.81
CA LYS A 80 14.68 -1.47 -8.99
C LYS A 80 13.84 -0.88 -7.88
N TYR A 81 14.36 0.12 -7.22
CA TYR A 81 13.63 0.90 -6.24
C TYR A 81 12.65 1.85 -6.93
N SER A 82 11.44 1.97 -6.39
CA SER A 82 10.37 2.80 -6.98
C SER A 82 10.34 4.24 -6.46
N GLY A 83 10.90 4.49 -5.28
CA GLY A 83 10.71 5.75 -4.56
C GLY A 83 9.34 5.87 -3.89
N LEU A 84 8.55 4.78 -3.84
CA LEU A 84 7.23 4.79 -3.18
C LEU A 84 7.31 4.24 -1.76
N ILE A 85 6.54 4.87 -0.86
CA ILE A 85 6.24 4.35 0.47
C ILE A 85 4.72 4.12 0.58
N CYS A 86 4.37 2.98 1.19
CA CYS A 86 3.01 2.66 1.60
C CYS A 86 2.91 2.74 3.12
N LEU A 87 2.18 3.72 3.62
CA LEU A 87 1.84 3.84 5.05
C LEU A 87 0.51 3.12 5.29
N ASP A 88 0.53 2.15 6.20
CA ASP A 88 -0.61 1.31 6.56
C ASP A 88 -1.15 1.72 7.91
N PHE A 89 -2.35 2.27 7.95
CA PHE A 89 -3.04 2.64 9.19
C PHE A 89 -4.11 1.60 9.49
N ASP A 90 -3.94 0.89 10.59
CA ASP A 90 -4.88 -0.15 11.02
C ASP A 90 -5.73 0.32 12.22
N HIS A 91 -6.90 -0.29 12.39
CA HIS A 91 -7.77 -0.10 13.55
C HIS A 91 -8.17 1.36 13.84
N LEU A 92 -8.43 2.12 12.78
CA LEU A 92 -8.86 3.51 12.89
C LEU A 92 -10.26 3.61 13.49
N THR A 93 -10.46 4.60 14.35
CA THR A 93 -11.77 4.93 14.91
C THR A 93 -12.65 5.71 13.93
N ASP A 94 -12.02 6.57 13.11
CA ASP A 94 -12.67 7.31 12.03
C ASP A 94 -11.81 7.26 10.76
N VAL A 95 -12.18 6.35 9.88
CA VAL A 95 -11.48 6.14 8.59
C VAL A 95 -11.70 7.32 7.65
N GLU A 96 -12.90 7.89 7.65
CA GLU A 96 -13.29 8.95 6.71
C GLU A 96 -12.65 10.30 7.07
N ASP A 97 -12.50 10.60 8.36
CA ASP A 97 -11.79 11.80 8.80
C ASP A 97 -10.32 11.74 8.36
N LEU A 98 -9.64 10.64 8.69
CA LEU A 98 -8.24 10.49 8.31
C LEU A 98 -8.06 10.48 6.78
N PHE A 99 -8.97 9.84 6.04
CA PHE A 99 -8.94 9.82 4.57
C PHE A 99 -8.92 11.26 4.00
N LYS A 100 -9.83 12.12 4.48
CA LYS A 100 -9.91 13.52 4.03
C LYS A 100 -8.67 14.32 4.41
N ARG A 101 -8.14 14.12 5.62
CA ARG A 101 -6.94 14.83 6.12
C ARG A 101 -5.69 14.45 5.33
N LEU A 102 -5.52 13.17 4.99
CA LEU A 102 -4.40 12.70 4.17
C LEU A 102 -4.43 13.27 2.74
N LEU A 103 -5.61 13.47 2.16
CA LEU A 103 -5.75 14.12 0.85
C LEU A 103 -5.39 15.62 0.87
N GLN A 104 -5.41 16.24 2.03
CA GLN A 104 -5.10 17.65 2.24
C GLN A 104 -3.69 17.86 2.81
N ASP A 105 -2.86 16.82 2.83
CA ASP A 105 -1.49 16.92 3.32
C ASP A 105 -0.70 17.95 2.50
N GLU A 106 -0.02 18.88 3.21
CA GLU A 106 0.70 19.99 2.58
C GLU A 106 2.12 19.60 2.12
N TYR A 107 2.66 18.49 2.63
CA TYR A 107 4.06 18.10 2.41
C TYR A 107 4.19 16.92 1.44
N PHE A 108 3.18 16.04 1.40
CA PHE A 108 3.22 14.81 0.61
C PHE A 108 2.03 14.71 -0.34
N ASP A 109 2.33 14.70 -1.65
CA ASP A 109 1.32 14.43 -2.66
C ASP A 109 0.81 12.99 -2.54
N THR A 110 -0.48 12.82 -2.32
CA THR A 110 -1.13 11.50 -2.33
C THR A 110 -1.18 10.94 -3.75
N LEU A 111 -0.48 9.83 -4.00
CA LEU A 111 -0.55 9.13 -5.29
C LEU A 111 -1.68 8.11 -5.35
N LEU A 112 -1.91 7.41 -4.26
CA LEU A 112 -3.00 6.44 -4.12
C LEU A 112 -3.41 6.37 -2.66
N LEU A 113 -4.71 6.42 -2.39
CA LEU A 113 -5.26 6.24 -1.05
C LEU A 113 -6.50 5.36 -1.13
N PHE A 114 -6.52 4.29 -0.33
CA PHE A 114 -7.64 3.34 -0.32
C PHE A 114 -7.83 2.67 1.04
N ARG A 115 -9.04 2.17 1.26
CA ARG A 115 -9.38 1.46 2.50
C ARG A 115 -8.76 0.07 2.52
N SER A 116 -8.30 -0.36 3.68
CA SER A 116 -7.74 -1.70 3.87
C SER A 116 -8.76 -2.82 3.57
N PRO A 117 -8.33 -4.07 3.32
CA PRO A 117 -9.25 -5.18 3.09
C PRO A 117 -10.30 -5.33 4.20
N SER A 118 -9.93 -5.05 5.43
CA SER A 118 -10.80 -5.11 6.61
C SER A 118 -11.81 -3.95 6.71
N GLY A 119 -11.58 -2.86 5.98
CA GLY A 119 -12.44 -1.69 5.95
C GLY A 119 -12.26 -0.69 7.10
N ASN A 120 -11.47 -1.03 8.12
CA ASN A 120 -11.18 -0.20 9.28
C ASN A 120 -9.75 0.35 9.32
N GLY A 121 -9.14 0.51 8.16
CA GLY A 121 -7.81 1.06 8.00
C GLY A 121 -7.62 1.68 6.62
N LEU A 122 -6.51 2.38 6.44
CA LEU A 122 -6.14 3.07 5.20
C LEU A 122 -4.75 2.66 4.73
N LYS A 123 -4.57 2.65 3.42
CA LYS A 123 -3.28 2.51 2.74
C LYS A 123 -3.00 3.81 2.00
N TRP A 124 -1.98 4.55 2.45
CA TRP A 124 -1.57 5.82 1.87
C TRP A 124 -0.24 5.67 1.15
N ILE A 125 -0.25 5.88 -0.15
CA ILE A 125 0.93 5.74 -1.01
C ILE A 125 1.38 7.11 -1.47
N ILE A 126 2.63 7.43 -1.13
CA ILE A 126 3.30 8.68 -1.47
C ILE A 126 4.62 8.40 -2.18
N HIS A 127 5.12 9.37 -2.93
CA HIS A 127 6.48 9.35 -3.46
C HIS A 127 7.42 10.09 -2.52
N ILE A 128 8.60 9.52 -2.34
CA ILE A 128 9.67 10.15 -1.54
C ILE A 128 10.90 10.40 -2.43
N ASN A 129 11.54 11.54 -2.21
CA ASN A 129 12.68 11.95 -3.01
C ASN A 129 14.00 11.37 -2.48
N ILE A 130 14.09 10.04 -2.39
CA ILE A 130 15.34 9.32 -2.12
C ILE A 130 15.68 8.41 -3.30
N GLN A 131 16.95 8.36 -3.66
CA GLN A 131 17.43 7.55 -4.78
C GLN A 131 17.97 6.20 -4.32
N ASP A 132 18.42 6.10 -3.07
CA ASP A 132 19.01 4.90 -2.51
C ASP A 132 18.03 4.20 -1.56
N SER A 133 17.72 2.96 -1.89
CA SER A 133 16.84 2.10 -1.08
C SER A 133 17.38 1.84 0.35
N SER A 134 18.67 2.07 0.61
CA SER A 134 19.25 1.95 1.95
C SER A 134 18.68 2.97 2.94
N GLN A 135 18.20 4.12 2.44
CA GLN A 135 17.59 5.19 3.23
C GLN A 135 16.10 4.98 3.48
N HIS A 136 15.49 3.96 2.87
CA HIS A 136 14.03 3.74 2.92
C HIS A 136 13.52 3.54 4.35
N GLU A 137 14.22 2.73 5.16
CA GLU A 137 13.81 2.42 6.54
C GLU A 137 13.89 3.67 7.42
N GLU A 138 14.98 4.43 7.34
CA GLU A 138 15.16 5.68 8.10
C GLU A 138 14.12 6.73 7.72
N PHE A 139 13.84 6.87 6.42
CA PHE A 139 12.80 7.80 5.95
C PHE A 139 11.41 7.36 6.42
N PHE A 140 11.13 6.06 6.40
CA PHE A 140 9.88 5.52 6.94
C PHE A 140 9.70 5.83 8.43
N GLU A 141 10.74 5.68 9.25
CA GLU A 141 10.71 6.05 10.68
C GLU A 141 10.41 7.54 10.88
N SER A 142 10.98 8.39 10.02
CA SER A 142 10.67 9.84 10.04
C SER A 142 9.21 10.12 9.69
N LEU A 143 8.63 9.38 8.74
CA LEU A 143 7.21 9.47 8.39
C LEU A 143 6.30 8.96 9.52
N VAL A 144 6.70 7.95 10.27
CA VAL A 144 5.96 7.50 11.46
C VAL A 144 5.84 8.63 12.48
N CYS A 145 6.95 9.32 12.78
CA CYS A 145 6.96 10.48 13.66
C CYS A 145 6.08 11.62 13.11
N TYR A 146 6.19 11.89 11.82
CA TYR A 146 5.37 12.90 11.15
C TYR A 146 3.86 12.60 11.28
N CYS A 147 3.44 11.37 10.97
CA CYS A 147 2.04 10.96 11.08
C CYS A 147 1.52 11.06 12.51
N GLN A 148 2.33 10.66 13.50
CA GLN A 148 1.96 10.77 14.90
C GLN A 148 1.76 12.23 15.33
N GLN A 149 2.63 13.14 14.90
CA GLN A 149 2.55 14.56 15.26
C GLN A 149 1.41 15.28 14.52
N THR A 150 1.21 14.99 13.23
CA THR A 150 0.26 15.70 12.37
C THR A 150 -1.16 15.15 12.48
N TYR A 151 -1.29 13.83 12.55
CA TYR A 151 -2.59 13.14 12.49
C TYR A 151 -3.00 12.47 13.79
N GLY A 152 -2.07 12.29 14.74
CA GLY A 152 -2.32 11.58 15.99
C GLY A 152 -2.46 10.06 15.82
N VAL A 153 -2.00 9.52 14.68
CA VAL A 153 -2.05 8.09 14.35
C VAL A 153 -0.68 7.57 13.95
N THR A 154 -0.41 6.31 14.25
CA THR A 154 0.87 5.66 13.95
C THR A 154 0.66 4.60 12.89
N PRO A 155 1.36 4.66 11.73
CA PRO A 155 1.36 3.58 10.75
C PRO A 155 1.97 2.28 11.29
N ASP A 156 1.60 1.12 10.70
CA ASP A 156 2.24 -0.17 11.00
C ASP A 156 3.73 -0.14 10.67
N GLU A 157 4.58 -0.22 11.67
CA GLU A 157 6.03 -0.16 11.54
C GLU A 157 6.63 -1.30 10.69
N HIS A 158 5.92 -2.42 10.54
CA HIS A 158 6.36 -3.50 9.65
C HIS A 158 6.39 -3.09 8.18
N CYS A 159 5.72 -1.99 7.81
CA CYS A 159 5.73 -1.46 6.45
C CYS A 159 7.06 -0.81 6.04
N ARG A 160 8.02 -0.65 6.96
CA ARG A 160 9.40 -0.26 6.65
C ARG A 160 10.16 -1.28 5.81
N ASP A 161 9.73 -2.58 5.82
CA ASP A 161 10.36 -3.61 4.99
C ASP A 161 10.04 -3.39 3.50
N LEU A 162 11.07 -3.25 2.67
CA LEU A 162 10.97 -3.10 1.22
C LEU A 162 10.15 -4.23 0.55
N GLY A 163 10.20 -5.45 1.09
CA GLY A 163 9.43 -6.60 0.60
C GLY A 163 8.03 -6.71 1.18
N ARG A 164 7.55 -5.70 1.91
CA ARG A 164 6.21 -5.75 2.54
C ARG A 164 5.12 -5.91 1.50
N ALA A 165 4.29 -6.94 1.68
CA ALA A 165 3.13 -7.16 0.84
C ALA A 165 1.98 -6.22 1.25
N CYS A 166 1.41 -5.53 0.28
CA CYS A 166 0.18 -4.75 0.41
C CYS A 166 -0.94 -5.46 -0.35
N PHE A 167 -1.92 -5.99 0.39
CA PHE A 167 -3.08 -6.66 -0.20
C PHE A 167 -4.01 -5.67 -0.90
N LEU A 168 -4.56 -6.08 -2.04
CA LEU A 168 -5.42 -5.29 -2.91
C LEU A 168 -6.89 -5.68 -2.71
N PRO A 169 -7.68 -4.92 -1.94
CA PRO A 169 -9.11 -5.14 -1.78
C PRO A 169 -9.91 -4.52 -2.91
N TYR A 170 -11.21 -4.66 -2.85
CA TYR A 170 -12.17 -3.81 -3.57
C TYR A 170 -12.46 -2.55 -2.75
N ASP A 171 -12.16 -1.39 -3.33
CA ASP A 171 -12.52 -0.07 -2.82
C ASP A 171 -12.90 0.85 -3.98
N PRO A 172 -14.20 1.01 -4.30
CA PRO A 172 -14.64 1.83 -5.42
C PRO A 172 -14.39 3.33 -5.22
N ASP A 173 -14.19 3.75 -3.96
CA ASP A 173 -13.93 5.14 -3.58
C ASP A 173 -12.43 5.45 -3.42
N ALA A 174 -11.56 4.55 -3.87
CA ALA A 174 -10.13 4.75 -3.82
C ALA A 174 -9.72 6.00 -4.61
N TYR A 175 -8.90 6.86 -4.00
CA TYR A 175 -8.38 8.06 -4.64
C TYR A 175 -7.13 7.75 -5.48
N LEU A 176 -7.09 8.30 -6.70
CA LEU A 176 -5.92 8.32 -7.57
C LEU A 176 -5.42 9.77 -7.72
N GLY A 177 -4.19 10.01 -7.33
CA GLY A 177 -3.54 11.31 -7.49
C GLY A 177 -3.38 11.71 -8.97
N THR A 178 -3.55 12.98 -9.26
CA THR A 178 -3.40 13.52 -10.62
C THR A 178 -1.94 13.71 -11.03
N ASN A 179 -1.03 13.88 -10.06
CA ASN A 179 0.39 14.09 -10.27
C ASN A 179 1.18 12.77 -10.26
N LEU A 180 0.87 11.87 -11.21
CA LEU A 180 1.64 10.62 -11.36
C LEU A 180 3.05 10.86 -11.93
N ASN A 181 3.34 12.08 -12.40
CA ASN A 181 4.68 12.48 -12.82
C ASN A 181 5.40 13.09 -11.61
N THR A 182 6.23 12.30 -10.96
CA THR A 182 7.13 12.75 -9.90
C THR A 182 8.00 13.91 -10.39
N ARG A 183 7.97 15.03 -9.67
CA ARG A 183 8.86 16.18 -9.89
C ARG A 183 10.30 15.83 -9.57
#